data_c2a2245ab082b76dd513130fdbcb02a9
#
_entry.id   c2a2245ab082b76dd513130fdbcb02a9
#
_cell.length_a   1.000
_cell.length_b   1.000
_cell.length_c   1.000
_cell.angle_alpha   90.00
_cell.angle_beta   90.00
_cell.angle_gamma   90.00
#
_symmetry.space_group_name_H-M   'P 1'
#
loop_
_entity.id
_entity.type
_entity.pdbx_description
1 polymer ?
#
loop_
_entity_poly.entity_id
_entity_poly.type
_entity_poly.pdbx_seq_one_letter_code
_entity_poly.pdbx_strand_id
1 'polypeptide(L)'
;MVTQFRADNIGSFLRPPELLEARAALREGRMNEQQVREIEDRSILTALEMQKATGVQIFTDGEYRRDIFTADITKAMDGLVPGKPVVKFEWRGKGKELAEESKEGNLQYIVGGKLRRKGRFTPNEAPFLKQHAPGPFKVCTPAAMQHAIMRYRPGVTDKFYPTVHDMLQDVATIMREEVQALIDEGASYVQMDAPSYSNFFDPRRRELLQQSGIELDEALDAAIAADNAMIHNIKRGEDTVIGIHFCRGNKRSAWGAEGSYEPIAEKAFGSLKMDRYLLEFDSDRAGGFEPLRFVSKGKTVVLGLVTTKEPALESEDELLRRIELASKYVPVENLAISTQCGFASAASGNLISWDDMRRKLELVATVARRAWG
;
A
#
# COMPACT_ATOMS: atom_id res chain seq x y z
N MET A 1 -2.21 -24.87 -5.63
CA MET A 1 -1.31 -24.36 -4.55
C MET A 1 -1.13 -22.88 -4.83
N VAL A 2 -1.48 -22.02 -3.88
CA VAL A 2 -1.25 -20.57 -4.02
C VAL A 2 0.25 -20.36 -4.27
N THR A 3 0.61 -19.69 -5.36
CA THR A 3 2.00 -19.39 -5.71
C THR A 3 2.63 -18.64 -4.54
N GLN A 4 3.61 -19.24 -3.90
CA GLN A 4 4.20 -18.68 -2.69
C GLN A 4 5.32 -17.72 -3.09
N PHE A 5 5.00 -16.45 -3.33
CA PHE A 5 6.00 -15.41 -3.51
C PHE A 5 6.71 -15.14 -2.17
N ARG A 6 7.92 -15.70 -1.99
CA ARG A 6 8.71 -15.56 -0.75
C ARG A 6 9.48 -14.26 -0.72
N ALA A 7 9.98 -13.81 -1.87
CA ALA A 7 10.62 -12.51 -2.06
C ALA A 7 9.60 -11.55 -2.67
N ASP A 8 8.93 -10.77 -1.82
CA ASP A 8 7.91 -9.80 -2.21
C ASP A 8 8.46 -8.36 -2.13
N ASN A 9 7.75 -7.41 -2.69
CA ASN A 9 8.00 -5.97 -2.58
C ASN A 9 6.67 -5.24 -2.38
N ILE A 10 6.67 -3.97 -1.95
CA ILE A 10 5.42 -3.25 -1.67
C ILE A 10 4.88 -2.46 -2.87
N GLY A 11 5.61 -2.43 -3.99
CA GLY A 11 5.07 -1.92 -5.25
C GLY A 11 5.72 -0.64 -5.76
N SER A 12 5.78 0.46 -5.00
CA SER A 12 6.32 1.73 -5.49
C SER A 12 7.85 1.78 -5.46
N PHE A 13 8.45 2.23 -6.57
CA PHE A 13 9.89 2.42 -6.72
C PHE A 13 10.27 3.89 -6.87
N LEU A 14 11.54 4.22 -6.60
CA LEU A 14 12.08 5.56 -6.85
C LEU A 14 11.94 5.89 -8.34
N ARG A 15 11.32 7.01 -8.64
CA ARG A 15 11.13 7.45 -10.01
C ARG A 15 12.44 7.97 -10.59
N PRO A 16 12.80 7.58 -11.82
CA PRO A 16 13.95 8.16 -12.51
C PRO A 16 13.81 9.68 -12.65
N PRO A 17 14.92 10.46 -12.57
CA PRO A 17 14.87 11.91 -12.74
C PRO A 17 14.18 12.34 -14.04
N GLU A 18 14.45 11.65 -15.17
CA GLU A 18 13.81 11.90 -16.47
C GLU A 18 12.29 11.86 -16.37
N LEU A 19 11.72 10.92 -15.62
CA LEU A 19 10.26 10.80 -15.44
C LEU A 19 9.69 11.97 -14.62
N LEU A 20 10.41 12.38 -13.57
CA LEU A 20 10.00 13.54 -12.75
C LEU A 20 10.05 14.85 -13.56
N GLU A 21 11.09 15.04 -14.36
CA GLU A 21 11.25 16.18 -15.27
C GLU A 21 10.16 16.20 -16.34
N ALA A 22 9.84 15.07 -16.95
CA ALA A 22 8.78 14.95 -17.95
C ALA A 22 7.42 15.35 -17.38
N ARG A 23 7.10 14.92 -16.15
CA ARG A 23 5.87 15.32 -15.48
C ARG A 23 5.83 16.80 -15.08
N ALA A 24 6.97 17.38 -14.73
CA ALA A 24 7.07 18.82 -14.53
C ALA A 24 6.81 19.56 -15.87
N ALA A 25 7.44 19.12 -16.95
CA ALA A 25 7.26 19.67 -18.29
C ALA A 25 5.80 19.57 -18.79
N LEU A 26 5.10 18.46 -18.49
CA LEU A 26 3.67 18.32 -18.78
C LEU A 26 2.83 19.38 -18.03
N ARG A 27 3.07 19.54 -16.73
CA ARG A 27 2.35 20.58 -15.94
C ARG A 27 2.59 22.01 -16.42
N GLU A 28 3.75 22.26 -17.02
CA GLU A 28 4.14 23.54 -17.59
C GLU A 28 3.72 23.69 -19.08
N GLY A 29 3.09 22.68 -19.66
CA GLY A 29 2.66 22.68 -21.06
C GLY A 29 3.81 22.53 -22.08
N ARG A 30 5.02 22.16 -21.66
CA ARG A 30 6.19 21.92 -22.53
C ARG A 30 6.24 20.50 -23.13
N MET A 31 5.48 19.57 -22.54
CA MET A 31 5.27 18.21 -23.06
C MET A 31 3.77 17.89 -23.07
N ASN A 32 3.38 16.94 -23.92
CA ASN A 32 2.02 16.37 -23.93
C ASN A 32 1.97 15.01 -23.22
N GLU A 33 0.75 14.51 -22.97
CA GLU A 33 0.54 13.23 -22.26
C GLU A 33 1.17 12.03 -22.97
N GLN A 34 1.20 12.02 -24.33
CA GLN A 34 1.81 10.93 -25.09
C GLN A 34 3.32 10.88 -24.88
N GLN A 35 4.00 12.02 -24.90
CA GLN A 35 5.44 12.10 -24.67
C GLN A 35 5.81 11.62 -23.26
N VAL A 36 5.01 12.00 -22.24
CA VAL A 36 5.21 11.53 -20.87
C VAL A 36 4.98 10.02 -20.78
N ARG A 37 3.95 9.50 -21.46
CA ARG A 37 3.66 8.05 -21.48
C ARG A 37 4.83 7.25 -22.07
N GLU A 38 5.46 7.71 -23.10
CA GLU A 38 6.64 7.05 -23.68
C GLU A 38 7.82 6.98 -22.70
N ILE A 39 7.98 8.00 -21.86
CA ILE A 39 8.99 8.03 -20.79
C ILE A 39 8.58 7.08 -19.64
N GLU A 40 7.31 7.07 -19.26
CA GLU A 40 6.77 6.11 -18.28
C GLU A 40 7.03 4.67 -18.74
N ASP A 41 6.71 4.34 -20.00
CA ASP A 41 6.89 3.01 -20.55
C ASP A 41 8.36 2.56 -20.48
N ARG A 42 9.30 3.39 -20.93
CA ARG A 42 10.75 3.10 -20.85
C ARG A 42 11.20 2.94 -19.40
N SER A 43 10.72 3.79 -18.50
CA SER A 43 11.06 3.74 -17.08
C SER A 43 10.55 2.45 -16.44
N ILE A 44 9.33 2.01 -16.77
CA ILE A 44 8.76 0.74 -16.27
C ILE A 44 9.56 -0.45 -16.80
N LEU A 45 9.93 -0.47 -18.10
CA LEU A 45 10.75 -1.54 -18.68
C LEU A 45 12.10 -1.64 -17.94
N THR A 46 12.76 -0.51 -17.67
CA THR A 46 14.00 -0.47 -16.89
C THR A 46 13.79 -1.02 -15.47
N ALA A 47 12.68 -0.68 -14.82
CA ALA A 47 12.34 -1.19 -13.49
C ALA A 47 12.04 -2.70 -13.51
N LEU A 48 11.43 -3.24 -14.56
CA LEU A 48 11.19 -4.67 -14.71
C LEU A 48 12.50 -5.46 -14.89
N GLU A 49 13.44 -4.94 -15.68
CA GLU A 49 14.77 -5.55 -15.83
C GLU A 49 15.56 -5.53 -14.51
N MET A 50 15.50 -4.42 -13.76
CA MET A 50 16.10 -4.33 -12.44
C MET A 50 15.50 -5.36 -11.48
N GLN A 51 14.18 -5.48 -11.42
CA GLN A 51 13.49 -6.48 -10.59
C GLN A 51 13.91 -7.90 -10.95
N LYS A 52 13.97 -8.23 -12.24
CA LYS A 52 14.43 -9.53 -12.73
C LYS A 52 15.87 -9.82 -12.28
N ALA A 53 16.75 -8.84 -12.39
CA ALA A 53 18.15 -8.98 -11.98
C ALA A 53 18.31 -9.18 -10.46
N THR A 54 17.44 -8.57 -9.63
CA THR A 54 17.49 -8.73 -8.16
C THR A 54 16.94 -10.07 -7.68
N GLY A 55 16.16 -10.76 -8.49
CA GLY A 55 15.59 -12.07 -8.15
C GLY A 55 14.33 -12.04 -7.30
N VAL A 56 13.63 -10.90 -7.22
CA VAL A 56 12.26 -10.85 -6.64
C VAL A 56 11.31 -11.72 -7.47
N GLN A 57 10.29 -12.24 -6.84
CA GLN A 57 9.40 -13.26 -7.45
C GLN A 57 8.09 -12.69 -7.99
N ILE A 58 7.81 -11.42 -7.72
CA ILE A 58 6.61 -10.74 -8.18
C ILE A 58 6.99 -9.35 -8.73
N PHE A 59 6.48 -9.03 -9.92
CA PHE A 59 6.84 -7.83 -10.65
C PHE A 59 5.81 -6.73 -10.50
N THR A 60 6.25 -5.46 -10.49
CA THR A 60 5.39 -4.27 -10.47
C THR A 60 5.86 -3.26 -11.49
N ASP A 61 4.98 -2.32 -11.86
CA ASP A 61 5.32 -1.15 -12.68
C ASP A 61 6.06 -0.04 -11.89
N GLY A 62 6.35 -0.28 -10.60
CA GLY A 62 6.93 0.70 -9.69
C GLY A 62 6.02 1.87 -9.36
N GLU A 63 4.75 1.81 -9.75
CA GLU A 63 3.75 2.89 -9.67
C GLU A 63 4.18 4.14 -10.44
N TYR A 64 4.90 3.95 -11.53
CA TYR A 64 5.47 5.06 -12.32
C TYR A 64 4.43 5.84 -13.12
N ARG A 65 3.19 5.38 -13.20
CA ARG A 65 2.08 6.09 -13.83
C ARG A 65 1.30 7.00 -12.86
N ARG A 66 1.70 7.05 -11.58
CA ARG A 66 1.01 7.79 -10.51
C ARG A 66 1.95 8.77 -9.82
N ASP A 67 1.41 9.88 -9.32
CA ASP A 67 2.15 10.80 -8.45
C ASP A 67 2.14 10.37 -6.99
N ILE A 68 1.08 9.65 -6.58
CA ILE A 68 0.91 9.08 -5.23
C ILE A 68 0.28 7.69 -5.31
N PHE A 69 0.45 6.88 -4.27
CA PHE A 69 -0.06 5.49 -4.20
C PHE A 69 -1.58 5.36 -4.40
N THR A 70 -2.38 6.39 -4.06
CA THR A 70 -3.84 6.38 -4.23
C THR A 70 -4.30 6.62 -5.66
N ALA A 71 -3.39 6.88 -6.60
CA ALA A 71 -3.70 7.40 -7.93
C ALA A 71 -4.51 8.73 -7.88
N ASP A 72 -5.00 9.19 -9.03
CA ASP A 72 -5.89 10.37 -9.08
C ASP A 72 -7.34 9.91 -8.90
N ILE A 73 -7.79 9.89 -7.65
CA ILE A 73 -9.14 9.45 -7.30
C ILE A 73 -10.25 10.26 -7.95
N THR A 74 -9.99 11.52 -8.34
CA THR A 74 -10.99 12.37 -8.99
C THR A 74 -11.28 11.95 -10.42
N LYS A 75 -10.35 11.22 -11.04
CA LYS A 75 -10.56 10.59 -12.34
C LYS A 75 -11.36 9.29 -12.25
N ALA A 76 -11.29 8.62 -11.10
CA ALA A 76 -11.92 7.33 -10.88
C ALA A 76 -13.29 7.41 -10.21
N MET A 77 -13.56 8.48 -9.44
CA MET A 77 -14.74 8.59 -8.57
C MET A 77 -15.35 10.00 -8.62
N ASP A 78 -16.65 10.07 -8.88
CA ASP A 78 -17.47 11.28 -8.69
C ASP A 78 -17.95 11.40 -7.25
N GLY A 79 -18.46 12.59 -6.87
CA GLY A 79 -18.96 12.87 -5.52
C GLY A 79 -17.92 13.47 -4.58
N LEU A 80 -16.70 13.72 -5.07
CA LEU A 80 -15.63 14.36 -4.33
C LEU A 80 -15.65 15.87 -4.55
N VAL A 81 -15.42 16.63 -3.47
CA VAL A 81 -15.30 18.09 -3.51
C VAL A 81 -14.01 18.53 -2.80
N PRO A 82 -13.41 19.67 -3.15
CA PRO A 82 -12.25 20.21 -2.43
C PRO A 82 -12.54 20.34 -0.92
N GLY A 83 -11.61 19.88 -0.10
CA GLY A 83 -11.74 19.94 1.36
C GLY A 83 -10.51 19.39 2.06
N LYS A 84 -10.32 19.78 3.33
CA LYS A 84 -9.21 19.30 4.15
C LYS A 84 -9.68 18.14 5.02
N PRO A 85 -8.80 17.17 5.36
CA PRO A 85 -9.13 16.09 6.29
C PRO A 85 -9.52 16.65 7.66
N VAL A 86 -10.33 15.87 8.39
CA VAL A 86 -10.79 16.23 9.75
C VAL A 86 -9.63 16.24 10.73
N VAL A 87 -8.71 15.29 10.59
CA VAL A 87 -7.53 15.11 11.45
C VAL A 87 -6.27 15.25 10.62
N LYS A 88 -5.30 16.00 11.12
CA LYS A 88 -3.95 16.11 10.55
C LYS A 88 -3.00 15.31 11.42
N PHE A 89 -2.31 14.35 10.82
CA PHE A 89 -1.27 13.55 11.47
C PHE A 89 0.11 14.15 11.21
N GLU A 90 0.99 14.02 12.20
CA GLU A 90 2.37 14.49 12.11
C GLU A 90 3.29 13.42 11.50
N TRP A 91 4.31 13.91 10.79
CA TRP A 91 5.42 13.08 10.33
C TRP A 91 6.52 13.00 11.40
N ARG A 92 7.26 11.88 11.39
CA ARG A 92 8.35 11.57 12.33
C ARG A 92 9.57 11.05 11.58
N GLY A 93 10.73 11.06 12.25
CA GLY A 93 12.00 10.55 11.69
C GLY A 93 12.81 11.58 10.92
N LYS A 94 13.92 11.14 10.33
CA LYS A 94 14.91 12.01 9.67
C LYS A 94 14.35 12.87 8.53
N GLY A 95 13.37 12.38 7.81
CA GLY A 95 12.72 13.09 6.70
C GLY A 95 11.56 13.99 7.10
N LYS A 96 11.29 14.19 8.41
CA LYS A 96 10.10 14.90 8.93
C LYS A 96 9.91 16.27 8.28
N GLU A 97 10.91 17.13 8.30
CA GLU A 97 10.82 18.51 7.78
C GLU A 97 10.47 18.50 6.28
N LEU A 98 11.19 17.70 5.48
CA LEU A 98 10.91 17.56 4.05
C LEU A 98 9.54 16.96 3.75
N ALA A 99 9.05 16.07 4.62
CA ALA A 99 7.73 15.50 4.48
C ALA A 99 6.62 16.49 4.82
N GLU A 100 6.84 17.37 5.80
CA GLU A 100 5.91 18.44 6.21
C GLU A 100 5.85 19.57 5.17
N GLU A 101 6.98 19.97 4.60
CA GLU A 101 7.07 20.99 3.55
C GLU A 101 6.46 20.53 2.22
N SER A 102 6.55 19.24 1.92
CA SER A 102 6.02 18.68 0.68
C SER A 102 4.49 18.71 0.65
N LYS A 103 3.94 19.26 -0.43
CA LYS A 103 2.49 19.27 -0.70
C LYS A 103 1.99 17.95 -1.31
N GLU A 104 2.88 17.04 -1.69
CA GLU A 104 2.53 15.75 -2.29
C GLU A 104 1.74 14.88 -1.32
N GLY A 105 0.75 14.18 -1.83
CA GLY A 105 -0.07 13.25 -1.04
C GLY A 105 -0.98 13.90 0.00
N ASN A 106 -1.10 15.23 0.01
CA ASN A 106 -2.05 15.91 0.87
C ASN A 106 -3.47 15.66 0.36
N LEU A 107 -4.32 15.13 1.24
CA LEU A 107 -5.75 14.94 0.93
C LEU A 107 -6.41 16.30 0.76
N GLN A 108 -6.88 16.56 -0.46
CA GLN A 108 -7.53 17.82 -0.83
C GLN A 108 -9.02 17.65 -1.16
N TYR A 109 -9.56 16.45 -0.94
CA TYR A 109 -10.94 16.11 -1.28
C TYR A 109 -11.62 15.42 -0.12
N ILE A 110 -12.87 15.80 0.11
CA ILE A 110 -13.83 15.16 1.00
C ILE A 110 -15.03 14.66 0.18
N VAL A 111 -15.87 13.82 0.75
CA VAL A 111 -17.10 13.39 0.11
C VAL A 111 -18.17 14.46 0.31
N GLY A 112 -18.56 15.09 -0.79
CA GLY A 112 -19.57 16.16 -0.84
C GLY A 112 -20.73 15.85 -1.79
N GLY A 113 -20.89 14.57 -2.20
CA GLY A 113 -21.97 14.05 -3.03
C GLY A 113 -22.07 12.54 -2.95
N LYS A 114 -23.08 11.94 -3.57
CA LYS A 114 -23.12 10.48 -3.73
C LYS A 114 -21.95 10.01 -4.58
N LEU A 115 -21.19 9.04 -4.07
CA LEU A 115 -20.05 8.45 -4.77
C LEU A 115 -20.55 7.55 -5.90
N ARG A 116 -19.89 7.68 -7.06
CA ARG A 116 -20.15 6.85 -8.23
C ARG A 116 -18.84 6.59 -8.95
N ARG A 117 -18.70 5.40 -9.52
CA ARG A 117 -17.59 5.11 -10.40
C ARG A 117 -17.65 6.00 -11.64
N LYS A 118 -16.54 6.64 -11.96
CA LYS A 118 -16.35 7.49 -13.13
C LYS A 118 -15.36 6.88 -14.11
N GLY A 119 -14.33 6.19 -13.59
CA GLY A 119 -13.27 5.58 -14.36
C GLY A 119 -12.56 4.48 -13.58
N ARG A 120 -11.34 4.19 -14.02
CA ARG A 120 -10.42 3.24 -13.38
C ARG A 120 -9.42 4.02 -12.54
N PHE A 121 -8.99 3.42 -11.42
CA PHE A 121 -7.86 3.95 -10.62
C PHE A 121 -6.53 3.67 -11.30
N THR A 122 -6.42 2.51 -11.93
CA THR A 122 -5.18 1.97 -12.50
C THR A 122 -5.43 1.40 -13.91
N PRO A 123 -5.82 2.25 -14.90
CA PRO A 123 -6.33 1.78 -16.19
C PRO A 123 -5.26 1.18 -17.12
N ASN A 124 -3.99 1.46 -16.86
CA ASN A 124 -2.90 1.14 -17.79
C ASN A 124 -1.83 0.21 -17.22
N GLU A 125 -1.88 -0.06 -15.90
CA GLU A 125 -0.85 -0.82 -15.20
C GLU A 125 -0.90 -2.31 -15.56
N ALA A 126 -2.05 -2.96 -15.33
CA ALA A 126 -2.18 -4.39 -15.59
C ALA A 126 -2.04 -4.77 -17.06
N PRO A 127 -2.64 -4.06 -18.05
CA PRO A 127 -2.42 -4.36 -19.46
C PRO A 127 -0.95 -4.25 -19.89
N PHE A 128 -0.22 -3.24 -19.40
CA PHE A 128 1.19 -3.06 -19.71
C PHE A 128 2.06 -4.17 -19.08
N LEU A 129 1.83 -4.48 -17.80
CA LEU A 129 2.54 -5.54 -17.11
C LEU A 129 2.27 -6.92 -17.72
N LYS A 130 1.03 -7.20 -18.14
CA LYS A 130 0.69 -8.45 -18.84
C LYS A 130 1.52 -8.66 -20.10
N GLN A 131 1.85 -7.59 -20.80
CA GLN A 131 2.64 -7.64 -22.04
C GLN A 131 4.15 -7.73 -21.77
N HIS A 132 4.65 -7.10 -20.69
CA HIS A 132 6.08 -6.84 -20.52
C HIS A 132 6.72 -7.46 -19.29
N ALA A 133 5.94 -7.84 -18.27
CA ALA A 133 6.50 -8.46 -17.06
C ALA A 133 7.14 -9.83 -17.38
N PRO A 134 8.34 -10.11 -16.86
CA PRO A 134 9.01 -11.38 -17.14
C PRO A 134 8.42 -12.58 -16.35
N GLY A 135 7.39 -12.35 -15.55
CA GLY A 135 6.71 -13.36 -14.73
C GLY A 135 5.43 -12.82 -14.09
N PRO A 136 4.92 -13.48 -13.03
CA PRO A 136 3.73 -13.02 -12.31
C PRO A 136 3.88 -11.57 -11.86
N PHE A 137 2.81 -10.79 -11.98
CA PHE A 137 2.85 -9.39 -11.64
C PHE A 137 1.76 -8.97 -10.67
N LYS A 138 2.04 -7.91 -9.94
CA LYS A 138 1.19 -7.30 -8.92
C LYS A 138 0.82 -5.87 -9.30
N VAL A 139 -0.42 -5.48 -9.01
CA VAL A 139 -0.87 -4.09 -9.05
C VAL A 139 -1.40 -3.70 -7.67
N CYS A 140 -0.99 -2.51 -7.20
CA CYS A 140 -1.45 -1.95 -5.94
C CYS A 140 -2.65 -1.02 -6.16
N THR A 141 -3.64 -1.05 -5.26
CA THR A 141 -4.80 -0.15 -5.25
C THR A 141 -5.11 0.24 -3.80
N PRO A 142 -5.70 1.41 -3.53
CA PRO A 142 -6.11 1.75 -2.17
C PRO A 142 -7.15 0.77 -1.63
N ALA A 143 -7.10 0.47 -0.33
CA ALA A 143 -8.18 -0.21 0.39
C ALA A 143 -9.40 0.71 0.55
N ALA A 144 -10.62 0.16 0.70
CA ALA A 144 -11.84 0.95 0.86
C ALA A 144 -11.77 1.84 2.11
N MET A 145 -11.25 1.30 3.20
CA MET A 145 -11.11 2.04 4.45
C MET A 145 -10.19 3.26 4.34
N GLN A 146 -9.30 3.34 3.34
CA GLN A 146 -8.48 4.52 3.10
C GLN A 146 -9.31 5.77 2.80
N HIS A 147 -10.53 5.60 2.35
CA HIS A 147 -11.47 6.68 2.05
C HIS A 147 -12.39 7.05 3.22
N ALA A 148 -12.38 6.29 4.35
CA ALA A 148 -13.30 6.44 5.47
C ALA A 148 -13.10 7.74 6.26
N ILE A 149 -12.26 7.67 7.29
CA ILE A 149 -12.09 8.72 8.30
C ILE A 149 -11.60 10.04 7.70
N MET A 150 -10.73 9.94 6.68
CA MET A 150 -10.10 11.12 6.08
C MET A 150 -11.02 11.92 5.16
N ARG A 151 -12.12 11.32 4.67
CA ARG A 151 -12.98 11.95 3.66
C ARG A 151 -14.41 12.19 4.13
N TYR A 152 -14.84 11.59 5.23
CA TYR A 152 -16.13 11.86 5.83
C TYR A 152 -16.06 13.16 6.63
N ARG A 153 -16.88 14.13 6.27
CA ARG A 153 -16.94 15.44 6.92
C ARG A 153 -18.34 15.68 7.48
N PRO A 154 -18.52 15.70 8.81
CA PRO A 154 -19.77 16.13 9.42
C PRO A 154 -20.22 17.53 8.93
N GLY A 155 -21.52 17.68 8.70
CA GLY A 155 -22.11 18.89 8.12
C GLY A 155 -22.05 19.01 6.59
N VAL A 156 -21.30 18.11 5.93
CA VAL A 156 -21.18 18.03 4.46
C VAL A 156 -21.55 16.64 3.96
N THR A 157 -20.80 15.63 4.38
CA THR A 157 -20.94 14.24 3.89
C THR A 157 -22.24 13.59 4.40
N ASP A 158 -22.65 13.90 5.62
CA ASP A 158 -23.87 13.40 6.26
C ASP A 158 -25.17 13.78 5.51
N LYS A 159 -25.13 14.78 4.66
CA LYS A 159 -26.23 15.12 3.75
C LYS A 159 -26.49 14.05 2.68
N PHE A 160 -25.50 13.23 2.38
CA PHE A 160 -25.54 12.19 1.35
C PHE A 160 -25.41 10.79 1.93
N TYR A 161 -24.68 10.67 3.04
CA TYR A 161 -24.40 9.42 3.76
C TYR A 161 -24.61 9.64 5.26
N PRO A 162 -25.71 9.16 5.83
CA PRO A 162 -26.00 9.34 7.26
C PRO A 162 -24.86 8.89 8.17
N THR A 163 -24.13 7.85 7.76
CA THR A 163 -23.00 7.30 8.51
C THR A 163 -21.77 7.09 7.61
N VAL A 164 -20.59 6.98 8.25
CA VAL A 164 -19.36 6.55 7.58
C VAL A 164 -19.53 5.16 6.95
N HIS A 165 -20.27 4.27 7.63
CA HIS A 165 -20.55 2.92 7.14
C HIS A 165 -21.30 2.96 5.80
N ASP A 166 -22.35 3.78 5.67
CA ASP A 166 -23.12 3.91 4.41
C ASP A 166 -22.23 4.40 3.25
N MET A 167 -21.34 5.35 3.54
CA MET A 167 -20.37 5.84 2.56
C MET A 167 -19.41 4.73 2.13
N LEU A 168 -18.91 3.95 3.08
CA LEU A 168 -17.97 2.86 2.82
C LEU A 168 -18.56 1.73 1.98
N GLN A 169 -19.87 1.50 2.00
CA GLN A 169 -20.53 0.51 1.13
C GLN A 169 -20.38 0.91 -0.36
N ASP A 170 -20.60 2.19 -0.68
CA ASP A 170 -20.44 2.68 -2.05
C ASP A 170 -18.96 2.64 -2.46
N VAL A 171 -18.04 3.06 -1.57
CA VAL A 171 -16.59 2.95 -1.80
C VAL A 171 -16.18 1.50 -2.06
N ALA A 172 -16.58 0.58 -1.21
CA ALA A 172 -16.24 -0.84 -1.35
C ALA A 172 -16.77 -1.43 -2.67
N THR A 173 -17.95 -1.00 -3.12
CA THR A 173 -18.51 -1.41 -4.40
C THR A 173 -17.67 -0.91 -5.57
N ILE A 174 -17.29 0.38 -5.58
CA ILE A 174 -16.44 0.98 -6.61
C ILE A 174 -15.07 0.30 -6.64
N MET A 175 -14.46 0.08 -5.47
CA MET A 175 -13.15 -0.56 -5.36
C MET A 175 -13.17 -2.04 -5.74
N ARG A 176 -14.26 -2.76 -5.44
CA ARG A 176 -14.45 -4.16 -5.89
C ARG A 176 -14.44 -4.28 -7.40
N GLU A 177 -15.08 -3.35 -8.10
CA GLU A 177 -15.06 -3.32 -9.57
C GLU A 177 -13.63 -3.07 -10.11
N GLU A 178 -12.82 -2.27 -9.40
CA GLU A 178 -11.42 -2.09 -9.77
C GLU A 178 -10.60 -3.37 -9.55
N VAL A 179 -10.74 -4.02 -8.38
CA VAL A 179 -10.08 -5.30 -8.09
C VAL A 179 -10.44 -6.36 -9.13
N GLN A 180 -11.73 -6.50 -9.47
CA GLN A 180 -12.17 -7.45 -10.49
C GLN A 180 -11.55 -7.13 -11.85
N ALA A 181 -11.55 -5.87 -12.26
CA ALA A 181 -10.98 -5.47 -13.54
C ALA A 181 -9.47 -5.75 -13.62
N LEU A 182 -8.70 -5.52 -12.56
CA LEU A 182 -7.28 -5.87 -12.51
C LEU A 182 -7.04 -7.37 -12.69
N ILE A 183 -7.88 -8.20 -12.06
CA ILE A 183 -7.80 -9.66 -12.20
C ILE A 183 -8.19 -10.10 -13.62
N ASP A 184 -9.24 -9.55 -14.19
CA ASP A 184 -9.68 -9.84 -15.56
C ASP A 184 -8.62 -9.43 -16.60
N GLU A 185 -7.85 -8.38 -16.33
CA GLU A 185 -6.70 -7.93 -17.11
C GLU A 185 -5.45 -8.82 -16.94
N GLY A 186 -5.46 -9.75 -15.98
CA GLY A 186 -4.44 -10.78 -15.78
C GLY A 186 -3.49 -10.55 -14.62
N ALA A 187 -3.80 -9.63 -13.69
CA ALA A 187 -3.00 -9.48 -12.48
C ALA A 187 -3.03 -10.77 -11.65
N SER A 188 -1.84 -11.34 -11.40
CA SER A 188 -1.68 -12.52 -10.56
C SER A 188 -1.81 -12.19 -9.07
N TYR A 189 -1.63 -10.93 -8.72
CA TYR A 189 -1.68 -10.44 -7.37
C TYR A 189 -2.25 -9.01 -7.34
N VAL A 190 -3.29 -8.78 -6.55
CA VAL A 190 -3.80 -7.44 -6.24
C VAL A 190 -3.48 -7.13 -4.79
N GLN A 191 -2.73 -6.05 -4.56
CA GLN A 191 -2.42 -5.54 -3.22
C GLN A 191 -3.30 -4.34 -2.90
N MET A 192 -3.98 -4.38 -1.75
CA MET A 192 -4.75 -3.26 -1.23
C MET A 192 -3.93 -2.52 -0.18
N ASP A 193 -3.66 -1.22 -0.40
CA ASP A 193 -2.88 -0.40 0.51
C ASP A 193 -3.79 0.27 1.53
N ALA A 194 -3.58 -0.04 2.81
CA ALA A 194 -4.45 0.34 3.92
C ALA A 194 -3.70 1.10 5.05
N PRO A 195 -3.02 2.22 4.77
CA PRO A 195 -2.28 2.97 5.79
C PRO A 195 -3.17 3.50 6.91
N SER A 196 -4.47 3.64 6.67
CA SER A 196 -5.42 4.16 7.67
C SER A 196 -5.67 3.21 8.83
N TYR A 197 -5.32 1.90 8.74
CA TYR A 197 -5.33 1.02 9.92
C TYR A 197 -4.38 1.49 11.02
N SER A 198 -3.34 2.26 10.68
CA SER A 198 -2.45 2.87 11.65
C SER A 198 -3.16 3.83 12.62
N ASN A 199 -4.33 4.32 12.27
CA ASN A 199 -5.16 5.16 13.12
C ASN A 199 -5.70 4.40 14.36
N PHE A 200 -5.77 3.09 14.28
CA PHE A 200 -6.32 2.24 15.34
C PHE A 200 -5.26 1.58 16.22
N PHE A 201 -3.97 1.64 15.86
CA PHE A 201 -2.91 1.07 16.70
C PHE A 201 -1.84 2.08 17.16
N ASP A 202 -1.66 3.22 16.48
CA ASP A 202 -0.77 4.30 16.98
C ASP A 202 -1.44 5.02 18.15
N PRO A 203 -0.81 5.06 19.35
CA PRO A 203 -1.43 5.63 20.55
C PRO A 203 -1.87 7.08 20.37
N ARG A 204 -1.05 7.92 19.70
CA ARG A 204 -1.38 9.33 19.50
C ARG A 204 -2.53 9.52 18.52
N ARG A 205 -2.58 8.70 17.46
CA ARG A 205 -3.68 8.75 16.49
C ARG A 205 -4.99 8.31 17.12
N ARG A 206 -4.96 7.26 17.92
CA ARG A 206 -6.13 6.79 18.71
C ARG A 206 -6.69 7.91 19.58
N GLU A 207 -5.82 8.58 20.35
CA GLU A 207 -6.21 9.70 21.19
C GLU A 207 -6.85 10.84 20.38
N LEU A 208 -6.25 11.27 19.26
CA LEU A 208 -6.79 12.31 18.38
C LEU A 208 -8.17 11.95 17.80
N LEU A 209 -8.38 10.71 17.42
CA LEU A 209 -9.67 10.25 16.91
C LEU A 209 -10.75 10.23 18.00
N GLN A 210 -10.42 9.76 19.20
CA GLN A 210 -11.34 9.77 20.34
C GLN A 210 -11.72 11.19 20.77
N GLN A 211 -10.74 12.12 20.79
CA GLN A 211 -10.99 13.55 21.04
C GLN A 211 -11.88 14.18 19.95
N SER A 212 -11.87 13.61 18.74
CA SER A 212 -12.75 14.02 17.63
C SER A 212 -14.11 13.33 17.64
N GLY A 213 -14.46 12.59 18.70
CA GLY A 213 -15.73 11.88 18.87
C GLY A 213 -15.87 10.61 18.03
N ILE A 214 -14.76 10.00 17.60
CA ILE A 214 -14.79 8.76 16.83
C ILE A 214 -14.67 7.56 17.77
N GLU A 215 -15.67 6.70 17.73
CA GLU A 215 -15.68 5.42 18.46
C GLU A 215 -14.80 4.42 17.70
N LEU A 216 -13.61 4.13 18.28
CA LEU A 216 -12.54 3.39 17.59
C LEU A 216 -12.94 1.97 17.20
N ASP A 217 -13.67 1.27 18.06
CA ASP A 217 -14.07 -0.12 17.81
C ASP A 217 -15.08 -0.23 16.71
N GLU A 218 -16.07 0.66 16.67
CA GLU A 218 -17.06 0.73 15.59
C GLU A 218 -16.43 1.13 14.26
N ALA A 219 -15.50 2.09 14.29
CA ALA A 219 -14.79 2.53 13.12
C ALA A 219 -13.86 1.44 12.55
N LEU A 220 -13.21 0.64 13.41
CA LEU A 220 -12.39 -0.50 13.01
C LEU A 220 -13.26 -1.61 12.39
N ASP A 221 -14.40 -1.92 13.00
CA ASP A 221 -15.34 -2.93 12.49
C ASP A 221 -15.90 -2.51 11.11
N ALA A 222 -16.24 -1.23 10.94
CA ALA A 222 -16.68 -0.68 9.66
C ALA A 222 -15.57 -0.75 8.58
N ALA A 223 -14.32 -0.48 8.96
CA ALA A 223 -13.15 -0.59 8.09
C ALA A 223 -12.95 -2.02 7.59
N ILE A 224 -12.95 -2.99 8.50
CA ILE A 224 -12.81 -4.42 8.20
C ILE A 224 -13.96 -4.90 7.29
N ALA A 225 -15.19 -4.49 7.59
CA ALA A 225 -16.36 -4.83 6.79
C ALA A 225 -16.24 -4.29 5.36
N ALA A 226 -15.80 -3.03 5.19
CA ALA A 226 -15.64 -2.40 3.89
C ALA A 226 -14.54 -3.07 3.05
N ASP A 227 -13.38 -3.36 3.66
CA ASP A 227 -12.28 -4.01 2.96
C ASP A 227 -12.63 -5.46 2.58
N ASN A 228 -13.35 -6.19 3.43
CA ASN A 228 -13.91 -7.50 3.09
C ASN A 228 -14.94 -7.40 1.94
N ALA A 229 -15.75 -6.34 1.90
CA ALA A 229 -16.72 -6.13 0.83
C ALA A 229 -16.06 -5.86 -0.53
N MET A 230 -14.85 -5.27 -0.57
CA MET A 230 -14.06 -5.10 -1.82
C MET A 230 -13.74 -6.41 -2.52
N ILE A 231 -13.61 -7.50 -1.77
CA ILE A 231 -13.23 -8.80 -2.31
C ILE A 231 -14.36 -9.82 -2.28
N HIS A 232 -15.54 -9.40 -1.83
CA HIS A 232 -16.71 -10.29 -1.79
C HIS A 232 -17.16 -10.65 -3.20
N ASN A 233 -17.30 -11.97 -3.47
CA ASN A 233 -17.70 -12.51 -4.77
C ASN A 233 -16.79 -12.12 -5.96
N ILE A 234 -15.53 -11.77 -5.71
CA ILE A 234 -14.52 -11.61 -6.76
C ILE A 234 -14.33 -12.95 -7.48
N LYS A 235 -14.43 -12.91 -8.80
CA LYS A 235 -14.12 -14.06 -9.66
C LYS A 235 -12.63 -14.09 -9.93
N ARG A 236 -11.95 -15.14 -9.45
CA ARG A 236 -10.50 -15.28 -9.61
C ARG A 236 -10.10 -16.75 -9.74
N GLY A 237 -8.95 -17.00 -10.39
CA GLY A 237 -8.33 -18.30 -10.41
C GLY A 237 -7.73 -18.68 -9.05
N GLU A 238 -7.44 -19.96 -8.85
CA GLU A 238 -6.85 -20.49 -7.61
C GLU A 238 -5.46 -19.88 -7.30
N ASP A 239 -4.72 -19.49 -8.35
CA ASP A 239 -3.38 -18.90 -8.23
C ASP A 239 -3.41 -17.36 -8.08
N THR A 240 -4.58 -16.73 -8.15
CA THR A 240 -4.70 -15.28 -7.96
C THR A 240 -4.68 -14.93 -6.49
N VAL A 241 -3.79 -14.02 -6.10
CA VAL A 241 -3.57 -13.59 -4.72
C VAL A 241 -4.19 -12.21 -4.48
N ILE A 242 -4.84 -12.05 -3.34
CA ILE A 242 -5.28 -10.73 -2.83
C ILE A 242 -4.60 -10.50 -1.49
N GLY A 243 -3.80 -9.42 -1.40
CA GLY A 243 -3.10 -9.02 -0.18
C GLY A 243 -3.56 -7.65 0.33
N ILE A 244 -3.27 -7.39 1.60
CA ILE A 244 -3.48 -6.08 2.22
C ILE A 244 -2.22 -5.62 2.93
N HIS A 245 -1.82 -4.36 2.67
CA HIS A 245 -0.62 -3.77 3.26
C HIS A 245 -0.99 -2.74 4.33
N PHE A 246 -0.53 -2.98 5.55
CA PHE A 246 -0.70 -2.09 6.70
C PHE A 246 0.51 -1.16 6.82
N CYS A 247 0.46 -0.05 6.09
CA CYS A 247 1.51 0.95 6.07
C CYS A 247 1.48 1.84 7.32
N ARG A 248 2.66 2.26 7.77
CA ARG A 248 2.83 3.22 8.88
C ARG A 248 3.09 4.66 8.40
N GLY A 249 2.89 4.91 7.11
CA GLY A 249 3.22 6.17 6.46
C GLY A 249 4.65 6.18 5.91
N ASN A 250 4.79 6.69 4.69
CA ASN A 250 6.05 6.74 3.99
C ASN A 250 6.12 7.96 3.09
N LYS A 251 6.89 8.97 3.48
CA LYS A 251 7.08 10.22 2.72
C LYS A 251 8.44 10.80 3.03
N ARG A 252 9.31 10.92 2.03
CA ARG A 252 10.67 11.47 2.19
C ARG A 252 11.45 10.80 3.33
N SER A 253 11.38 9.47 3.46
CA SER A 253 11.94 8.67 4.55
C SER A 253 11.34 8.91 5.94
N ALA A 254 10.34 9.78 6.08
CA ALA A 254 9.57 9.92 7.31
C ALA A 254 8.50 8.84 7.43
N TRP A 255 8.02 8.62 8.65
CA TRP A 255 6.87 7.77 8.97
C TRP A 255 5.81 8.55 9.75
N GLY A 256 4.57 8.10 9.71
CA GLY A 256 3.45 8.79 10.35
C GLY A 256 2.87 8.06 11.56
N ALA A 257 3.22 6.78 11.78
CA ALA A 257 2.66 5.97 12.85
C ALA A 257 3.68 5.01 13.47
N GLU A 258 3.52 4.72 14.75
CA GLU A 258 4.27 3.75 15.55
C GLU A 258 3.32 2.99 16.49
N GLY A 259 3.81 1.94 17.13
CA GLY A 259 3.07 1.07 18.04
C GLY A 259 2.89 -0.34 17.47
N SER A 260 2.67 -1.30 18.38
CA SER A 260 2.37 -2.68 18.01
C SER A 260 1.03 -2.79 17.31
N TYR A 261 0.85 -3.82 16.49
CA TYR A 261 -0.46 -4.17 15.91
C TYR A 261 -1.43 -4.75 16.96
N GLU A 262 -1.00 -5.00 18.18
CA GLU A 262 -1.78 -5.64 19.25
C GLU A 262 -3.21 -5.07 19.42
N PRO A 263 -3.42 -3.72 19.43
CA PRO A 263 -4.76 -3.15 19.61
C PRO A 263 -5.79 -3.53 18.55
N ILE A 264 -5.34 -3.99 17.37
CA ILE A 264 -6.23 -4.33 16.25
C ILE A 264 -6.15 -5.79 15.83
N ALA A 265 -5.15 -6.53 16.32
CA ALA A 265 -4.76 -7.81 15.74
C ALA A 265 -5.87 -8.86 15.81
N GLU A 266 -6.54 -9.00 16.93
CA GLU A 266 -7.63 -9.98 17.09
C GLU A 266 -8.76 -9.72 16.07
N LYS A 267 -9.22 -8.47 15.98
CA LYS A 267 -10.28 -8.09 15.02
C LYS A 267 -9.78 -8.14 13.58
N ALA A 268 -8.68 -7.46 13.26
CA ALA A 268 -8.24 -7.31 11.88
C ALA A 268 -7.68 -8.61 11.29
N PHE A 269 -6.71 -9.25 11.96
CA PHE A 269 -6.08 -10.47 11.46
C PHE A 269 -6.99 -11.70 11.54
N GLY A 270 -7.95 -11.69 12.50
CA GLY A 270 -8.97 -12.73 12.64
C GLY A 270 -10.13 -12.63 11.64
N SER A 271 -10.46 -11.42 11.15
CA SER A 271 -11.69 -11.18 10.39
C SER A 271 -11.47 -10.77 8.93
N LEU A 272 -10.30 -10.21 8.55
CA LEU A 272 -9.99 -9.87 7.17
C LEU A 272 -9.84 -11.15 6.32
N LYS A 273 -10.41 -11.12 5.11
CA LYS A 273 -10.51 -12.30 4.24
C LYS A 273 -9.42 -12.39 3.18
N MET A 274 -8.49 -11.44 3.15
CA MET A 274 -7.35 -11.43 2.22
C MET A 274 -6.46 -12.66 2.42
N ASP A 275 -5.75 -13.05 1.36
CA ASP A 275 -4.86 -14.23 1.38
C ASP A 275 -3.54 -13.91 2.07
N ARG A 276 -3.09 -12.62 1.97
CA ARG A 276 -1.79 -12.17 2.49
C ARG A 276 -1.91 -10.87 3.28
N TYR A 277 -1.14 -10.80 4.37
CA TYR A 277 -0.94 -9.59 5.17
C TYR A 277 0.50 -9.10 5.00
N LEU A 278 0.69 -7.90 4.45
CA LEU A 278 1.99 -7.26 4.30
C LEU A 278 2.16 -6.27 5.45
N LEU A 279 2.99 -6.63 6.42
CA LEU A 279 3.10 -5.95 7.71
C LEU A 279 4.49 -5.37 7.93
N GLU A 280 4.57 -4.09 8.34
CA GLU A 280 5.83 -3.43 8.63
C GLU A 280 6.40 -3.87 9.99
N PHE A 281 7.61 -4.42 9.96
CA PHE A 281 8.39 -4.84 11.12
C PHE A 281 9.87 -4.47 11.01
N ASP A 282 10.24 -3.41 10.31
CA ASP A 282 11.62 -3.02 10.02
C ASP A 282 12.39 -2.42 11.21
N SER A 283 11.71 -2.02 12.27
CA SER A 283 12.33 -1.44 13.46
C SER A 283 11.46 -1.60 14.70
N ASP A 284 12.00 -1.25 15.87
CA ASP A 284 11.34 -1.36 17.20
C ASP A 284 10.03 -0.54 17.29
N ARG A 285 9.83 0.48 16.42
CA ARG A 285 8.57 1.23 16.36
C ARG A 285 7.36 0.36 16.04
N ALA A 286 7.58 -0.83 15.45
CA ALA A 286 6.51 -1.76 15.08
C ALA A 286 6.10 -2.70 16.23
N GLY A 287 6.88 -2.78 17.31
CA GLY A 287 6.72 -3.78 18.35
C GLY A 287 7.16 -5.17 17.92
N GLY A 288 6.78 -6.19 18.68
CA GLY A 288 7.12 -7.59 18.43
C GLY A 288 6.15 -8.32 17.48
N PHE A 289 6.36 -9.62 17.34
CA PHE A 289 5.56 -10.50 16.47
C PHE A 289 4.35 -11.14 17.16
N GLU A 290 4.14 -10.89 18.45
CA GLU A 290 3.05 -11.49 19.25
C GLU A 290 1.66 -11.30 18.62
N PRO A 291 1.35 -10.16 17.97
CA PRO A 291 0.06 -9.96 17.31
C PRO A 291 -0.23 -10.97 16.20
N LEU A 292 0.80 -11.59 15.63
CA LEU A 292 0.64 -12.58 14.55
C LEU A 292 -0.09 -13.86 14.98
N ARG A 293 -0.20 -14.12 16.30
CA ARG A 293 -0.98 -15.25 16.85
C ARG A 293 -2.46 -15.22 16.46
N PHE A 294 -2.98 -14.05 16.08
CA PHE A 294 -4.36 -13.86 15.64
C PHE A 294 -4.56 -14.05 14.13
N VAL A 295 -3.48 -14.25 13.38
CA VAL A 295 -3.61 -14.51 11.94
C VAL A 295 -4.31 -15.83 11.70
N SER A 296 -5.39 -15.80 10.94
CA SER A 296 -6.18 -16.99 10.61
C SER A 296 -5.35 -18.03 9.85
N LYS A 297 -5.56 -19.31 10.14
CA LYS A 297 -4.84 -20.41 9.47
C LYS A 297 -4.97 -20.35 7.95
N GLY A 298 -3.89 -20.68 7.25
CA GLY A 298 -3.83 -20.69 5.79
C GLY A 298 -3.57 -19.31 5.15
N LYS A 299 -3.46 -18.24 5.95
CA LYS A 299 -3.05 -16.91 5.46
C LYS A 299 -1.53 -16.79 5.46
N THR A 300 -0.99 -16.04 4.52
CA THR A 300 0.44 -15.72 4.47
C THR A 300 0.72 -14.36 5.13
N VAL A 301 1.75 -14.29 5.95
CA VAL A 301 2.29 -13.04 6.47
C VAL A 301 3.57 -12.69 5.72
N VAL A 302 3.57 -11.55 5.06
CA VAL A 302 4.75 -10.98 4.41
C VAL A 302 5.40 -10.03 5.40
N LEU A 303 6.55 -10.42 5.92
CA LEU A 303 7.30 -9.68 6.91
C LEU A 303 8.08 -8.56 6.24
N GLY A 304 7.66 -7.33 6.41
CA GLY A 304 8.34 -6.12 5.95
C GLY A 304 9.52 -5.79 6.85
N LEU A 305 10.62 -6.52 6.70
CA LEU A 305 11.81 -6.42 7.55
C LEU A 305 12.88 -5.47 7.02
N VAL A 306 12.91 -5.24 5.71
CA VAL A 306 13.92 -4.40 5.06
C VAL A 306 13.42 -2.97 4.94
N THR A 307 14.09 -2.02 5.61
CA THR A 307 13.66 -0.62 5.58
C THR A 307 13.91 0.04 4.23
N THR A 308 12.97 0.86 3.76
CA THR A 308 13.15 1.72 2.58
C THR A 308 13.52 3.16 2.94
N LYS A 309 13.75 3.45 4.22
CA LYS A 309 13.95 4.81 4.74
C LYS A 309 15.41 5.21 4.87
N GLU A 310 16.30 4.24 4.89
CA GLU A 310 17.75 4.42 5.04
C GLU A 310 18.52 3.56 4.05
N PRO A 311 19.69 4.04 3.55
CA PRO A 311 20.49 3.31 2.55
C PRO A 311 21.20 2.07 3.11
N ALA A 312 21.46 2.02 4.42
CA ALA A 312 22.15 0.90 5.05
C ALA A 312 21.40 -0.43 4.83
N LEU A 313 22.13 -1.49 4.50
CA LEU A 313 21.58 -2.83 4.39
C LEU A 313 21.51 -3.48 5.78
N GLU A 314 20.45 -4.19 6.01
CA GLU A 314 20.25 -5.06 7.16
C GLU A 314 21.17 -6.30 7.04
N SER A 315 21.55 -6.90 8.18
CA SER A 315 22.27 -8.16 8.20
C SER A 315 21.35 -9.32 7.78
N GLU A 316 21.81 -10.15 6.83
CA GLU A 316 21.07 -11.36 6.41
C GLU A 316 20.75 -12.28 7.60
N ASP A 317 21.74 -12.51 8.48
CA ASP A 317 21.57 -13.39 9.63
C ASP A 317 20.56 -12.82 10.65
N GLU A 318 20.53 -11.49 10.83
CA GLU A 318 19.52 -10.84 11.66
C GLU A 318 18.13 -10.97 11.04
N LEU A 319 17.98 -10.81 9.72
CA LEU A 319 16.70 -11.01 9.03
C LEU A 319 16.20 -12.45 9.17
N LEU A 320 17.10 -13.45 9.03
CA LEU A 320 16.77 -14.86 9.23
C LEU A 320 16.34 -15.13 10.68
N ARG A 321 17.05 -14.59 11.66
CA ARG A 321 16.68 -14.70 13.08
C ARG A 321 15.28 -14.09 13.33
N ARG A 322 14.94 -12.99 12.70
CA ARG A 322 13.62 -12.36 12.82
C ARG A 322 12.51 -13.19 12.15
N ILE A 323 12.78 -13.84 11.03
CA ILE A 323 11.86 -14.81 10.42
C ILE A 323 11.62 -15.99 11.38
N GLU A 324 12.68 -16.52 12.01
CA GLU A 324 12.55 -17.58 13.03
C GLU A 324 11.72 -17.14 14.23
N LEU A 325 11.87 -15.90 14.71
CA LEU A 325 11.03 -15.36 15.79
C LEU A 325 9.56 -15.27 15.39
N ALA A 326 9.26 -14.83 14.16
CA ALA A 326 7.90 -14.75 13.62
C ALA A 326 7.29 -16.15 13.45
N SER A 327 8.11 -17.17 13.13
CA SER A 327 7.64 -18.55 12.93
C SER A 327 7.10 -19.23 14.21
N LYS A 328 7.32 -18.64 15.38
CA LYS A 328 6.68 -19.06 16.63
C LYS A 328 5.16 -18.80 16.65
N TYR A 329 4.68 -17.91 15.81
CA TYR A 329 3.26 -17.50 15.74
C TYR A 329 2.58 -17.92 14.46
N VAL A 330 3.30 -17.93 13.34
CA VAL A 330 2.79 -18.31 12.02
C VAL A 330 3.74 -19.34 11.42
N PRO A 331 3.27 -20.51 10.97
CA PRO A 331 4.13 -21.53 10.36
C PRO A 331 5.04 -20.95 9.28
N VAL A 332 6.31 -21.37 9.23
CA VAL A 332 7.31 -20.81 8.32
C VAL A 332 6.90 -20.90 6.84
N GLU A 333 6.15 -21.94 6.49
CA GLU A 333 5.56 -22.12 5.17
C GLU A 333 4.47 -21.07 4.84
N ASN A 334 4.00 -20.32 5.82
CA ASN A 334 3.06 -19.22 5.67
C ASN A 334 3.70 -17.85 5.91
N LEU A 335 5.04 -17.78 5.92
CA LEU A 335 5.80 -16.54 5.98
C LEU A 335 6.44 -16.21 4.63
N ALA A 336 6.63 -14.93 4.37
CA ALA A 336 7.42 -14.38 3.27
C ALA A 336 8.15 -13.13 3.76
N ILE A 337 9.09 -12.58 2.99
CA ILE A 337 9.82 -11.36 3.32
C ILE A 337 9.62 -10.30 2.26
N SER A 338 9.59 -9.03 2.67
CA SER A 338 9.58 -7.87 1.77
C SER A 338 10.31 -6.67 2.38
N THR A 339 10.35 -5.59 1.60
CA THR A 339 10.57 -4.25 2.16
C THR A 339 9.41 -3.87 3.08
N GLN A 340 9.65 -2.98 4.06
CA GLN A 340 8.60 -2.58 5.01
C GLN A 340 7.48 -1.77 4.34
N CYS A 341 7.81 -0.97 3.33
CA CYS A 341 6.90 -0.18 2.49
C CYS A 341 7.49 -0.04 1.09
N GLY A 342 6.82 0.65 0.19
CA GLY A 342 7.39 1.07 -1.08
C GLY A 342 8.55 2.08 -0.89
N PHE A 343 9.33 2.31 -1.94
CA PHE A 343 10.43 3.28 -1.93
C PHE A 343 9.96 4.71 -2.24
N ALA A 344 8.79 4.85 -2.84
CA ALA A 344 8.25 6.15 -3.28
C ALA A 344 6.72 6.17 -3.28
N SER A 345 6.10 6.19 -2.11
CA SER A 345 4.63 6.32 -1.98
C SER A 345 4.08 7.66 -2.51
N ALA A 346 4.96 8.65 -2.68
CA ALA A 346 4.75 9.88 -3.43
C ALA A 346 5.90 10.08 -4.42
N ALA A 347 5.71 10.91 -5.44
CA ALA A 347 6.65 11.08 -6.56
C ALA A 347 8.07 11.45 -6.12
N SER A 348 8.21 12.25 -5.07
CA SER A 348 9.51 12.67 -4.52
C SER A 348 10.37 11.53 -3.94
N GLY A 349 9.76 10.37 -3.61
CA GLY A 349 10.45 9.21 -3.09
C GLY A 349 11.17 9.38 -1.75
N ASN A 350 11.75 8.32 -1.25
CA ASN A 350 12.57 8.30 -0.05
C ASN A 350 13.99 8.82 -0.31
N LEU A 351 14.71 9.17 0.75
CA LEU A 351 16.05 9.77 0.71
C LEU A 351 17.15 8.70 0.58
N ILE A 352 17.02 7.85 -0.42
CA ILE A 352 17.99 6.82 -0.78
C ILE A 352 18.20 6.85 -2.29
N SER A 353 19.28 6.24 -2.76
CA SER A 353 19.58 6.16 -4.18
C SER A 353 18.85 5.00 -4.87
N TRP A 354 18.84 5.03 -6.21
CA TRP A 354 18.39 3.90 -7.03
C TRP A 354 19.21 2.63 -6.77
N ASP A 355 20.52 2.75 -6.56
CA ASP A 355 21.36 1.61 -6.25
C ASP A 355 21.08 1.03 -4.86
N ASP A 356 20.80 1.88 -3.88
CA ASP A 356 20.34 1.40 -2.56
C ASP A 356 19.03 0.62 -2.66
N MET A 357 18.07 1.12 -3.44
CA MET A 357 16.81 0.43 -3.70
C MET A 357 17.06 -0.95 -4.32
N ARG A 358 17.90 -1.03 -5.38
CA ARG A 358 18.27 -2.28 -6.04
C ARG A 358 18.89 -3.27 -5.05
N ARG A 359 19.90 -2.84 -4.26
CA ARG A 359 20.57 -3.68 -3.27
C ARG A 359 19.62 -4.20 -2.18
N LYS A 360 18.64 -3.40 -1.77
CA LYS A 360 17.62 -3.84 -0.80
C LYS A 360 16.69 -4.91 -1.37
N LEU A 361 16.32 -4.80 -2.63
CA LEU A 361 15.54 -5.86 -3.31
C LEU A 361 16.37 -7.14 -3.49
N GLU A 362 17.67 -7.04 -3.80
CA GLU A 362 18.59 -8.18 -3.83
C GLU A 362 18.70 -8.86 -2.46
N LEU A 363 18.78 -8.06 -1.39
CA LEU A 363 18.80 -8.58 -0.02
C LEU A 363 17.52 -9.36 0.30
N VAL A 364 16.34 -8.82 -0.04
CA VAL A 364 15.05 -9.52 0.13
C VAL A 364 15.08 -10.87 -0.59
N ALA A 365 15.51 -10.90 -1.86
CA ALA A 365 15.55 -12.13 -2.65
C ALA A 365 16.59 -13.14 -2.10
N THR A 366 17.73 -12.65 -1.62
CA THR A 366 18.77 -13.50 -1.02
C THR A 366 18.32 -14.14 0.28
N VAL A 367 17.72 -13.35 1.18
CA VAL A 367 17.18 -13.87 2.45
C VAL A 367 16.04 -14.85 2.19
N ALA A 368 15.16 -14.58 1.21
CA ALA A 368 14.11 -15.50 0.84
C ALA A 368 14.67 -16.86 0.39
N ARG A 369 15.69 -16.89 -0.47
CA ARG A 369 16.37 -18.14 -0.89
C ARG A 369 17.01 -18.88 0.28
N ARG A 370 17.63 -18.16 1.23
CA ARG A 370 18.24 -18.78 2.42
C ARG A 370 17.21 -19.37 3.37
N ALA A 371 16.04 -18.75 3.50
CA ALA A 371 15.01 -19.17 4.44
C ALA A 371 14.11 -20.29 3.90
N TRP A 372 13.85 -20.33 2.60
CA TRP A 372 12.85 -21.25 2.01
C TRP A 372 13.39 -22.11 0.83
N GLY A 373 14.61 -21.91 0.37
CA GLY A 373 15.21 -22.62 -0.77
C GLY A 373 14.94 -21.89 -2.07
#